data_d2bba1fad167b6606fc22a212c07695b
#
_entry.id   d2bba1fad167b6606fc22a212c07695b
#
_cell.length_a   1.000
_cell.length_b   1.000
_cell.length_c   1.000
_cell.angle_alpha   90.00
_cell.angle_beta   90.00
_cell.angle_gamma   90.00
#
_symmetry.space_group_name_H-M   'P 1'
#
loop_
_entity.id
_entity.type
_entity.pdbx_description
1 polymer ?
#
loop_
_entity_poly.entity_id
_entity_poly.type
_entity_poly.pdbx_seq_one_letter_code
_entity_poly.pdbx_strand_id
1 'polypeptide(L)'
;LAMANRPCFDPNDYKQYPEVNRRNLAIWYAYEPGSTMKIVTAAAGLEEGVVRPNSRFFCPGSIKVGKETISCSQGRAHGAQTFVEVVEHSCNVGFVSLGLELGLDKYYQYLNAFGFGQKTGIDLPGEAKGILVPRTRAKQIDLATMAMGQANAVTPIQLLTAVSTVANDGVMMKPHLLKEVLDADGKVVKRVEPEPVRQVISKATARELALILEGVVQNGTGQNAYIEGYRVAGKTGTAQKISPSGGYLPNEYVASFVGFAPANNPRLACIVVIDAPQGYPYYGGTVAAPVFREIMRDSLRYLEVPLQGVPKVEKGETKETVSVPDVVNLTLDDALTIIKRQGLEVQVEGSGDLIWSQAPRAYSKVKKGTKVIVYLSEVNQQAGEEEVTVPDLQGKSMREVARILAKIGLHMEPQGYGLAAKQNPAPGAVVKSGSVVVVEFGPAP
;
A
#
# COMPACT_ATOMS: atom_id res chain seq x y z
N LEU A 1 -5.84 2.87 21.22
CA LEU A 1 -5.11 4.12 21.47
C LEU A 1 -5.77 5.32 20.78
N ALA A 2 -6.13 5.21 19.51
CA ALA A 2 -6.77 6.27 18.76
C ALA A 2 -7.72 5.73 17.69
N MET A 3 -8.77 6.46 17.41
CA MET A 3 -9.74 6.20 16.35
C MET A 3 -10.15 7.53 15.74
N ALA A 4 -10.02 7.69 14.44
CA ALA A 4 -10.36 8.92 13.74
C ALA A 4 -11.16 8.62 12.47
N ASN A 5 -12.16 9.46 12.19
CA ASN A 5 -13.02 9.36 11.02
C ASN A 5 -13.09 10.71 10.29
N ARG A 6 -13.25 10.66 8.99
CA ARG A 6 -13.57 11.80 8.12
C ARG A 6 -14.62 11.34 7.09
N PRO A 7 -15.61 12.16 6.75
CA PRO A 7 -15.94 13.42 7.38
C PRO A 7 -16.38 13.25 8.84
N CYS A 8 -16.22 14.29 9.67
CA CYS A 8 -16.64 14.33 11.07
C CYS A 8 -17.72 15.40 11.26
N PHE A 9 -18.16 15.58 12.49
CA PHE A 9 -19.15 16.57 12.87
C PHE A 9 -18.74 17.26 14.18
N ASP A 10 -19.27 18.45 14.42
CA ASP A 10 -19.18 19.11 15.73
C ASP A 10 -20.29 18.54 16.63
N PRO A 11 -19.96 17.89 17.76
CA PRO A 11 -20.96 17.33 18.66
C PRO A 11 -21.87 18.39 19.33
N ASN A 12 -21.41 19.64 19.40
CA ASN A 12 -22.23 20.75 19.95
C ASN A 12 -23.27 21.22 18.95
N ASP A 13 -23.07 20.98 17.65
CA ASP A 13 -23.99 21.41 16.59
C ASP A 13 -24.28 20.27 15.59
N TYR A 14 -24.45 19.08 16.10
CA TYR A 14 -24.58 17.87 15.30
C TYR A 14 -25.76 17.87 14.31
N LYS A 15 -26.80 18.69 14.55
CA LYS A 15 -28.01 18.74 13.69
C LYS A 15 -27.73 19.32 12.30
N GLN A 16 -26.68 20.13 12.14
CA GLN A 16 -26.30 20.73 10.86
C GLN A 16 -25.56 19.76 9.94
N TYR A 17 -25.12 18.62 10.49
CA TYR A 17 -24.34 17.62 9.72
C TYR A 17 -25.24 16.49 9.23
N PRO A 18 -24.96 15.96 8.02
CA PRO A 18 -25.60 14.74 7.52
C PRO A 18 -25.50 13.59 8.51
N GLU A 19 -26.48 12.70 8.55
CA GLU A 19 -26.48 11.56 9.47
C GLU A 19 -25.24 10.68 9.33
N VAL A 20 -24.72 10.52 8.09
CA VAL A 20 -23.52 9.71 7.82
C VAL A 20 -22.27 10.25 8.53
N ASN A 21 -22.15 11.56 8.70
CA ASN A 21 -21.01 12.18 9.40
C ASN A 21 -21.01 11.88 10.90
N ARG A 22 -22.19 11.56 11.46
CA ARG A 22 -22.39 11.23 12.88
C ARG A 22 -22.10 9.76 13.21
N ARG A 23 -21.86 8.94 12.20
CA ARG A 23 -21.55 7.52 12.37
C ARG A 23 -20.04 7.31 12.55
N ASN A 24 -19.68 6.44 13.49
CA ASN A 24 -18.30 6.01 13.63
C ASN A 24 -18.00 4.94 12.59
N LEU A 25 -17.40 5.36 11.47
CA LEU A 25 -17.14 4.49 10.33
C LEU A 25 -16.18 3.33 10.67
N ALA A 26 -15.27 3.51 11.62
CA ALA A 26 -14.31 2.47 12.01
C ALA A 26 -14.99 1.22 12.59
N ILE A 27 -16.18 1.37 13.19
CA ILE A 27 -16.93 0.23 13.78
C ILE A 27 -18.23 -0.08 13.04
N TRP A 28 -18.68 0.83 12.17
CA TRP A 28 -19.99 0.71 11.50
C TRP A 28 -19.89 0.38 10.02
N TYR A 29 -18.91 0.99 9.30
CA TYR A 29 -18.79 0.84 7.86
C TYR A 29 -18.25 -0.55 7.50
N ALA A 30 -19.10 -1.35 6.85
CA ALA A 30 -18.71 -2.66 6.33
C ALA A 30 -18.35 -2.54 4.84
N TYR A 31 -17.15 -2.98 4.49
CA TYR A 31 -16.62 -2.95 3.13
C TYR A 31 -15.90 -4.28 2.79
N GLU A 32 -15.77 -4.60 1.53
CA GLU A 32 -14.93 -5.71 1.11
C GLU A 32 -13.45 -5.38 1.37
N PRO A 33 -12.76 -6.16 2.23
CA PRO A 33 -11.39 -5.83 2.65
C PRO A 33 -10.36 -6.00 1.52
N GLY A 34 -10.74 -6.68 0.44
CA GLY A 34 -9.84 -7.00 -0.64
C GLY A 34 -8.60 -7.75 -0.12
N SER A 35 -7.44 -7.44 -0.67
CA SER A 35 -6.20 -8.17 -0.36
C SER A 35 -5.74 -8.14 1.09
N THR A 36 -6.33 -7.31 1.97
CA THR A 36 -6.01 -7.35 3.41
C THR A 36 -6.58 -8.60 4.08
N MET A 37 -7.68 -9.19 3.58
CA MET A 37 -8.20 -10.47 4.05
C MET A 37 -7.23 -11.63 3.83
N LYS A 38 -6.32 -11.52 2.88
CA LYS A 38 -5.31 -12.53 2.60
C LYS A 38 -4.42 -12.85 3.79
N ILE A 39 -4.32 -11.94 4.78
CA ILE A 39 -3.66 -12.21 6.06
C ILE A 39 -4.35 -13.37 6.78
N VAL A 40 -5.68 -13.37 6.82
CA VAL A 40 -6.47 -14.42 7.46
C VAL A 40 -6.38 -15.73 6.69
N THR A 41 -6.47 -15.69 5.36
CA THR A 41 -6.30 -16.86 4.50
C THR A 41 -4.91 -17.48 4.65
N ALA A 42 -3.86 -16.63 4.70
CA ALA A 42 -2.48 -17.09 4.93
C ALA A 42 -2.31 -17.70 6.33
N ALA A 43 -2.88 -17.06 7.35
CA ALA A 43 -2.87 -17.58 8.72
C ALA A 43 -3.48 -18.97 8.81
N ALA A 44 -4.67 -19.14 8.20
CA ALA A 44 -5.37 -20.44 8.15
C ALA A 44 -4.55 -21.50 7.41
N GLY A 45 -3.99 -21.15 6.25
CA GLY A 45 -3.19 -22.09 5.45
C GLY A 45 -1.91 -22.56 6.15
N LEU A 46 -1.22 -21.66 6.84
CA LEU A 46 -0.04 -21.97 7.65
C LEU A 46 -0.39 -22.81 8.89
N GLU A 47 -1.45 -22.43 9.61
CA GLU A 47 -1.87 -23.14 10.83
C GLU A 47 -2.31 -24.57 10.56
N GLU A 48 -3.04 -24.80 9.46
CA GLU A 48 -3.48 -26.13 9.03
C GLU A 48 -2.38 -26.92 8.32
N GLY A 49 -1.21 -26.33 8.11
CA GLY A 49 -0.08 -26.98 7.41
C GLY A 49 -0.33 -27.22 5.92
N VAL A 50 -1.38 -26.63 5.36
CA VAL A 50 -1.70 -26.68 3.91
C VAL A 50 -0.57 -26.04 3.11
N VAL A 51 0.04 -24.97 3.63
CA VAL A 51 1.18 -24.32 3.03
C VAL A 51 2.31 -24.11 4.04
N ARG A 52 3.51 -23.98 3.50
CA ARG A 52 4.74 -23.54 4.19
C ARG A 52 5.34 -22.38 3.41
N PRO A 53 6.25 -21.57 3.97
CA PRO A 53 6.86 -20.43 3.28
C PRO A 53 7.45 -20.78 1.90
N ASN A 54 8.01 -21.95 1.75
CA ASN A 54 8.64 -22.44 0.51
C ASN A 54 7.70 -23.26 -0.40
N SER A 55 6.41 -23.42 -0.06
CA SER A 55 5.43 -24.10 -0.93
C SER A 55 5.36 -23.43 -2.29
N ARG A 56 5.28 -24.22 -3.36
CA ARG A 56 5.37 -23.74 -4.74
C ARG A 56 3.99 -23.48 -5.33
N PHE A 57 3.86 -22.34 -5.97
CA PHE A 57 2.67 -21.91 -6.70
C PHE A 57 3.02 -21.52 -8.13
N PHE A 58 2.05 -21.58 -9.02
CA PHE A 58 2.19 -21.08 -10.38
C PHE A 58 1.01 -20.17 -10.72
N CYS A 59 1.29 -18.95 -11.19
CA CYS A 59 0.28 -17.98 -11.58
C CYS A 59 0.38 -17.67 -13.07
N PRO A 60 -0.54 -18.20 -13.89
CA PRO A 60 -0.60 -17.90 -15.33
C PRO A 60 -1.29 -16.57 -15.67
N GLY A 61 -1.68 -15.77 -14.66
CA GLY A 61 -2.44 -14.52 -14.82
C GLY A 61 -3.92 -14.65 -14.48
N SER A 62 -4.49 -15.84 -14.52
CA SER A 62 -5.87 -16.14 -14.12
C SER A 62 -6.03 -17.60 -13.69
N ILE A 63 -7.14 -17.91 -13.00
CA ILE A 63 -7.53 -19.26 -12.60
C ILE A 63 -9.00 -19.47 -12.87
N LYS A 64 -9.37 -20.65 -13.38
CA LYS A 64 -10.76 -21.02 -13.63
C LYS A 64 -11.34 -21.77 -12.42
N VAL A 65 -12.47 -21.30 -11.93
CA VAL A 65 -13.22 -21.92 -10.81
C VAL A 65 -14.64 -22.20 -11.27
N GLY A 66 -14.95 -23.46 -11.56
CA GLY A 66 -16.18 -23.84 -12.21
C GLY A 66 -16.31 -23.21 -13.61
N LYS A 67 -17.34 -22.38 -13.80
CA LYS A 67 -17.56 -21.64 -15.07
C LYS A 67 -16.93 -20.26 -15.09
N GLU A 68 -16.50 -19.76 -13.92
CA GLU A 68 -15.97 -18.39 -13.75
C GLU A 68 -14.45 -18.36 -13.89
N THR A 69 -13.93 -17.24 -14.34
CA THR A 69 -12.48 -16.98 -14.43
C THR A 69 -12.11 -15.82 -13.49
N ILE A 70 -11.22 -16.08 -12.54
CA ILE A 70 -10.69 -15.08 -11.62
C ILE A 70 -9.33 -14.64 -12.12
N SER A 71 -9.18 -13.35 -12.43
CA SER A 71 -7.91 -12.77 -12.89
C SER A 71 -7.03 -12.36 -11.72
N CYS A 72 -5.73 -12.49 -11.89
CA CYS A 72 -4.77 -11.88 -10.99
C CYS A 72 -4.79 -10.36 -11.13
N SER A 73 -4.18 -9.65 -10.17
CA SER A 73 -4.16 -8.19 -10.18
C SER A 73 -3.66 -7.67 -11.53
N GLN A 74 -4.44 -6.81 -12.16
CA GLN A 74 -4.14 -6.23 -13.49
C GLN A 74 -3.92 -7.28 -14.60
N GLY A 75 -4.44 -8.50 -14.45
CA GLY A 75 -4.22 -9.59 -15.41
C GLY A 75 -2.77 -10.10 -15.48
N ARG A 76 -1.91 -9.70 -14.54
CA ARG A 76 -0.48 -10.00 -14.56
C ARG A 76 -0.21 -11.46 -14.20
N ALA A 77 0.54 -12.16 -15.02
CA ALA A 77 1.10 -13.46 -14.69
C ALA A 77 2.35 -13.29 -13.83
N HIS A 78 2.42 -14.00 -12.69
CA HIS A 78 3.61 -14.00 -11.84
C HIS A 78 4.54 -15.20 -12.11
N GLY A 79 4.06 -16.21 -12.85
CA GLY A 79 4.82 -17.44 -13.09
C GLY A 79 4.97 -18.30 -11.83
N ALA A 80 6.10 -18.98 -11.71
CA ALA A 80 6.44 -19.79 -10.54
C ALA A 80 6.82 -18.90 -9.35
N GLN A 81 6.24 -19.18 -8.17
CA GLN A 81 6.44 -18.43 -6.94
C GLN A 81 6.48 -19.36 -5.73
N THR A 82 7.17 -18.95 -4.69
CA THR A 82 6.99 -19.49 -3.33
C THR A 82 5.75 -18.91 -2.68
N PHE A 83 5.29 -19.48 -1.57
CA PHE A 83 4.18 -18.90 -0.80
C PHE A 83 4.51 -17.50 -0.26
N VAL A 84 5.75 -17.26 0.16
CA VAL A 84 6.21 -15.90 0.55
C VAL A 84 5.98 -14.93 -0.60
N GLU A 85 6.42 -15.24 -1.80
CA GLU A 85 6.24 -14.40 -2.99
C GLU A 85 4.75 -14.23 -3.37
N VAL A 86 3.91 -15.25 -3.17
CA VAL A 86 2.44 -15.15 -3.34
C VAL A 86 1.87 -14.06 -2.43
N VAL A 87 2.34 -13.97 -1.18
CA VAL A 87 1.88 -12.97 -0.21
C VAL A 87 2.46 -11.58 -0.55
N GLU A 88 3.75 -11.49 -0.86
CA GLU A 88 4.45 -10.25 -1.23
C GLU A 88 3.86 -9.59 -2.48
N HIS A 89 3.63 -10.38 -3.53
CA HIS A 89 3.02 -9.93 -4.79
C HIS A 89 1.49 -9.77 -4.67
N SER A 90 0.90 -10.20 -3.55
CA SER A 90 -0.56 -10.22 -3.39
C SER A 90 -1.28 -11.00 -4.51
N CYS A 91 -0.73 -12.14 -4.93
CA CYS A 91 -1.19 -12.93 -6.05
C CYS A 91 -2.59 -13.52 -5.81
N ASN A 92 -3.60 -13.10 -6.59
CA ASN A 92 -4.97 -13.63 -6.45
C ASN A 92 -5.03 -15.10 -6.74
N VAL A 93 -4.37 -15.56 -7.81
CA VAL A 93 -4.37 -16.98 -8.22
C VAL A 93 -3.82 -17.87 -7.11
N GLY A 94 -2.70 -17.47 -6.47
CA GLY A 94 -2.14 -18.23 -5.36
C GLY A 94 -3.09 -18.31 -4.16
N PHE A 95 -3.76 -17.19 -3.80
CA PHE A 95 -4.71 -17.18 -2.69
C PHE A 95 -6.02 -17.93 -3.00
N VAL A 96 -6.50 -17.88 -4.24
CA VAL A 96 -7.63 -18.72 -4.68
C VAL A 96 -7.28 -20.20 -4.55
N SER A 97 -6.10 -20.61 -5.04
CA SER A 97 -5.63 -22.00 -4.93
C SER A 97 -5.53 -22.42 -3.47
N LEU A 98 -4.94 -21.60 -2.60
CA LEU A 98 -4.86 -21.88 -1.17
C LEU A 98 -6.23 -22.00 -0.51
N GLY A 99 -7.16 -21.07 -0.83
CA GLY A 99 -8.52 -21.14 -0.27
C GLY A 99 -9.27 -22.39 -0.69
N LEU A 100 -9.14 -22.81 -1.95
CA LEU A 100 -9.75 -24.03 -2.46
C LEU A 100 -9.14 -25.29 -1.82
N GLU A 101 -7.84 -25.31 -1.58
CA GLU A 101 -7.14 -26.43 -0.92
C GLU A 101 -7.50 -26.50 0.57
N LEU A 102 -7.61 -25.36 1.26
CA LEU A 102 -8.07 -25.29 2.65
C LEU A 102 -9.50 -25.80 2.81
N GLY A 103 -10.34 -25.56 1.82
CA GLY A 103 -11.74 -25.99 1.80
C GLY A 103 -12.67 -25.08 2.62
N LEU A 104 -13.96 -25.20 2.31
CA LEU A 104 -15.00 -24.29 2.82
C LEU A 104 -15.13 -24.34 4.34
N ASP A 105 -15.11 -25.54 4.92
CA ASP A 105 -15.32 -25.75 6.36
C ASP A 105 -14.22 -25.12 7.19
N LYS A 106 -12.98 -25.38 6.84
CA LYS A 106 -11.82 -24.81 7.51
C LYS A 106 -11.78 -23.29 7.34
N TYR A 107 -12.07 -22.79 6.13
CA TYR A 107 -12.08 -21.37 5.88
C TYR A 107 -13.10 -20.64 6.78
N TYR A 108 -14.34 -21.15 6.92
CA TYR A 108 -15.34 -20.59 7.83
C TYR A 108 -14.96 -20.75 9.31
N GLN A 109 -14.30 -21.82 9.67
CA GLN A 109 -13.77 -21.99 11.02
C GLN A 109 -12.84 -20.82 11.38
N TYR A 110 -11.90 -20.45 10.48
CA TYR A 110 -11.00 -19.33 10.70
C TYR A 110 -11.67 -17.97 10.60
N LEU A 111 -12.63 -17.77 9.68
CA LEU A 111 -13.43 -16.53 9.68
C LEU A 111 -14.09 -16.29 11.05
N ASN A 112 -14.72 -17.32 11.61
CA ASN A 112 -15.36 -17.24 12.93
C ASN A 112 -14.33 -17.09 14.06
N ALA A 113 -13.21 -17.79 14.00
CA ALA A 113 -12.15 -17.73 15.00
C ALA A 113 -11.53 -16.31 15.08
N PHE A 114 -11.33 -15.65 13.93
CA PHE A 114 -10.90 -14.26 13.84
C PHE A 114 -12.01 -13.24 14.12
N GLY A 115 -13.24 -13.67 14.44
CA GLY A 115 -14.35 -12.83 14.87
C GLY A 115 -15.15 -12.15 13.74
N PHE A 116 -14.97 -12.55 12.49
CA PHE A 116 -15.76 -11.98 11.39
C PHE A 116 -17.23 -12.46 11.45
N GLY A 117 -18.13 -11.58 11.03
CA GLY A 117 -19.56 -11.82 11.12
C GLY A 117 -20.16 -11.63 12.51
N GLN A 118 -19.36 -11.24 13.50
CA GLN A 118 -19.74 -10.96 14.89
C GLN A 118 -19.28 -9.55 15.28
N LYS A 119 -19.93 -8.98 16.31
CA LYS A 119 -19.42 -7.76 16.94
C LYS A 119 -18.13 -8.07 17.71
N THR A 120 -17.17 -7.15 17.69
CA THR A 120 -15.94 -7.31 18.47
C THR A 120 -16.18 -7.08 19.96
N GLY A 121 -17.31 -6.44 20.31
CA GLY A 121 -17.65 -6.07 21.68
C GLY A 121 -16.90 -4.86 22.19
N ILE A 122 -16.40 -4.01 21.28
CA ILE A 122 -15.82 -2.71 21.66
C ILE A 122 -16.84 -1.88 22.44
N ASP A 123 -16.38 -1.13 23.44
CA ASP A 123 -17.18 -0.31 24.35
C ASP A 123 -17.73 0.97 23.71
N LEU A 124 -18.18 0.87 22.46
CA LEU A 124 -18.82 1.95 21.69
C LEU A 124 -20.17 1.52 21.13
N PRO A 125 -21.15 2.43 21.07
CA PRO A 125 -22.46 2.18 20.47
C PRO A 125 -22.37 2.11 18.94
N GLY A 126 -23.30 1.40 18.30
CA GLY A 126 -23.48 1.40 16.85
C GLY A 126 -22.54 0.45 16.10
N GLU A 127 -21.89 -0.50 16.77
CA GLU A 127 -21.04 -1.48 16.12
C GLU A 127 -21.82 -2.41 15.19
N ALA A 128 -21.36 -2.55 13.94
CA ALA A 128 -21.86 -3.49 12.96
C ALA A 128 -21.08 -4.83 13.00
N LYS A 129 -21.79 -5.93 12.69
CA LYS A 129 -21.19 -7.27 12.66
C LYS A 129 -20.52 -7.65 11.33
N GLY A 130 -20.54 -6.73 10.34
CA GLY A 130 -20.15 -7.07 8.97
C GLY A 130 -21.19 -7.96 8.27
N ILE A 131 -20.86 -8.42 7.07
CA ILE A 131 -21.73 -9.27 6.23
C ILE A 131 -20.88 -10.42 5.71
N LEU A 132 -21.22 -11.64 6.08
CA LEU A 132 -20.61 -12.84 5.53
C LEU A 132 -21.62 -13.58 4.64
N VAL A 133 -21.14 -14.16 3.55
CA VAL A 133 -21.92 -15.13 2.79
C VAL A 133 -22.30 -16.27 3.75
N PRO A 134 -23.56 -16.65 3.90
CA PRO A 134 -23.93 -17.77 4.79
C PRO A 134 -23.29 -19.07 4.31
N ARG A 135 -22.64 -19.81 5.23
CA ARG A 135 -21.95 -21.07 4.89
C ARG A 135 -22.85 -22.06 4.13
N THR A 136 -24.12 -22.13 4.49
CA THR A 136 -25.12 -23.04 3.86
C THR A 136 -25.42 -22.68 2.40
N ARG A 137 -25.09 -21.47 1.94
CA ARG A 137 -25.28 -20.99 0.57
C ARG A 137 -23.98 -20.83 -0.20
N ALA A 138 -22.85 -20.86 0.50
CA ALA A 138 -21.54 -20.63 -0.09
C ALA A 138 -21.18 -21.77 -1.07
N LYS A 139 -20.76 -21.37 -2.27
CA LYS A 139 -20.28 -22.22 -3.34
C LYS A 139 -18.76 -22.16 -3.43
N GLN A 140 -18.17 -22.98 -4.26
CA GLN A 140 -16.73 -22.99 -4.52
C GLN A 140 -16.21 -21.64 -5.04
N ILE A 141 -17.01 -20.97 -5.86
CA ILE A 141 -16.65 -19.62 -6.35
C ILE A 141 -16.66 -18.59 -5.23
N ASP A 142 -17.59 -18.67 -4.28
CA ASP A 142 -17.62 -17.78 -3.12
C ASP A 142 -16.37 -17.99 -2.25
N LEU A 143 -15.97 -19.24 -2.01
CA LEU A 143 -14.73 -19.56 -1.29
C LEU A 143 -13.52 -18.97 -1.99
N ALA A 144 -13.42 -19.10 -3.30
CA ALA A 144 -12.34 -18.56 -4.10
C ALA A 144 -12.23 -17.03 -3.98
N THR A 145 -13.37 -16.33 -4.05
CA THR A 145 -13.41 -14.87 -3.93
C THR A 145 -13.19 -14.40 -2.48
N MET A 146 -13.75 -15.11 -1.49
CA MET A 146 -13.50 -14.83 -0.07
C MET A 146 -12.01 -14.97 0.29
N ALA A 147 -11.33 -15.98 -0.26
CA ALA A 147 -9.92 -16.22 0.01
C ALA A 147 -9.00 -15.04 -0.42
N MET A 148 -9.42 -14.25 -1.40
CA MET A 148 -8.71 -13.05 -1.81
C MET A 148 -9.32 -11.75 -1.28
N GLY A 149 -10.43 -11.82 -0.49
CA GLY A 149 -11.03 -10.72 0.26
C GLY A 149 -12.23 -10.04 -0.40
N GLN A 150 -12.92 -10.73 -1.29
CA GLN A 150 -14.20 -10.30 -1.87
C GLN A 150 -15.36 -11.14 -1.35
N ALA A 151 -16.59 -10.78 -1.70
CA ALA A 151 -17.84 -11.44 -1.29
C ALA A 151 -18.22 -11.31 0.20
N ASN A 152 -17.30 -10.98 1.08
CA ASN A 152 -17.58 -10.67 2.50
C ASN A 152 -17.27 -9.22 2.79
N ALA A 153 -18.15 -8.54 3.54
CA ALA A 153 -17.91 -7.18 4.00
C ALA A 153 -17.62 -7.18 5.52
N VAL A 154 -16.52 -6.52 5.90
CA VAL A 154 -16.04 -6.45 7.29
C VAL A 154 -15.85 -5.01 7.71
N THR A 155 -15.93 -4.72 9.02
CA THR A 155 -15.63 -3.38 9.53
C THR A 155 -14.13 -3.19 9.72
N PRO A 156 -13.61 -1.95 9.66
CA PRO A 156 -12.20 -1.67 9.95
C PRO A 156 -11.74 -2.23 11.29
N ILE A 157 -12.58 -2.15 12.34
CA ILE A 157 -12.22 -2.69 13.66
C ILE A 157 -12.11 -4.21 13.68
N GLN A 158 -12.98 -4.93 12.95
CA GLN A 158 -12.86 -6.38 12.83
C GLN A 158 -11.55 -6.77 12.16
N LEU A 159 -11.20 -6.11 11.05
CA LEU A 159 -9.97 -6.39 10.33
C LEU A 159 -8.73 -6.04 11.17
N LEU A 160 -8.74 -4.89 11.87
CA LEU A 160 -7.65 -4.50 12.76
C LEU A 160 -7.50 -5.49 13.92
N THR A 161 -8.61 -5.96 14.51
CA THR A 161 -8.59 -6.98 15.58
C THR A 161 -7.98 -8.29 15.07
N ALA A 162 -8.34 -8.73 13.87
CA ALA A 162 -7.76 -9.93 13.26
C ALA A 162 -6.24 -9.80 13.02
N VAL A 163 -5.78 -8.64 12.52
CA VAL A 163 -4.35 -8.38 12.31
C VAL A 163 -3.61 -8.22 13.64
N SER A 164 -4.24 -7.58 14.64
CA SER A 164 -3.70 -7.51 16.00
C SER A 164 -3.55 -8.88 16.64
N THR A 165 -4.42 -9.84 16.32
CA THR A 165 -4.29 -11.24 16.76
C THR A 165 -3.00 -11.87 16.24
N VAL A 166 -2.66 -11.65 14.97
CA VAL A 166 -1.37 -12.10 14.41
C VAL A 166 -0.19 -11.41 15.14
N ALA A 167 -0.29 -10.10 15.35
CA ALA A 167 0.73 -9.33 16.09
C ALA A 167 0.88 -9.77 17.55
N ASN A 168 -0.15 -10.35 18.16
CA ASN A 168 -0.21 -10.75 19.56
C ASN A 168 -0.04 -12.27 19.74
N ASP A 169 0.97 -12.87 19.09
CA ASP A 169 1.28 -14.29 19.19
C ASP A 169 0.04 -15.22 18.95
N GLY A 170 -0.94 -14.78 18.17
CA GLY A 170 -2.16 -15.51 17.81
C GLY A 170 -3.31 -15.40 18.81
N VAL A 171 -3.17 -14.61 19.88
CA VAL A 171 -4.21 -14.38 20.90
C VAL A 171 -5.05 -13.18 20.52
N MET A 172 -6.34 -13.42 20.32
CA MET A 172 -7.32 -12.35 20.06
C MET A 172 -7.71 -11.66 21.36
N MET A 173 -7.63 -10.33 21.35
CA MET A 173 -8.02 -9.48 22.48
C MET A 173 -9.31 -8.75 22.14
N LYS A 174 -10.15 -8.48 23.16
CA LYS A 174 -11.31 -7.62 23.02
C LYS A 174 -10.88 -6.17 22.93
N PRO A 175 -11.23 -5.46 21.85
CA PRO A 175 -10.90 -4.04 21.74
C PRO A 175 -11.70 -3.22 22.76
N HIS A 176 -11.10 -2.20 23.35
CA HIS A 176 -11.72 -1.26 24.28
C HIS A 176 -11.05 0.11 24.21
N LEU A 177 -11.77 1.16 24.55
CA LEU A 177 -11.30 2.54 24.65
C LEU A 177 -11.24 3.02 26.10
N LEU A 178 -12.16 2.55 26.92
CA LEU A 178 -12.23 2.91 28.33
C LEU A 178 -11.06 2.29 29.07
N LYS A 179 -10.18 3.10 29.63
CA LYS A 179 -9.06 2.67 30.48
C LYS A 179 -9.49 2.61 31.94
N GLU A 180 -10.05 3.70 32.45
CA GLU A 180 -10.45 3.77 33.86
C GLU A 180 -11.56 4.83 34.05
N VAL A 181 -12.31 4.68 35.12
CA VAL A 181 -13.31 5.66 35.59
C VAL A 181 -12.79 6.20 36.91
N LEU A 182 -12.76 7.53 37.03
CA LEU A 182 -12.34 8.24 38.22
C LEU A 182 -13.57 8.88 38.90
N ASP A 183 -13.55 9.00 40.24
CA ASP A 183 -14.51 9.84 40.94
C ASP A 183 -14.10 11.32 40.92
N ALA A 184 -14.87 12.18 41.60
CA ALA A 184 -14.64 13.61 41.62
C ALA A 184 -13.28 14.01 42.24
N ASP A 185 -12.73 13.16 43.08
CA ASP A 185 -11.46 13.37 43.76
C ASP A 185 -10.26 12.76 43.01
N GLY A 186 -10.53 12.23 41.78
CA GLY A 186 -9.50 11.62 40.93
C GLY A 186 -9.09 10.19 41.33
N LYS A 187 -9.82 9.55 42.23
CA LYS A 187 -9.58 8.17 42.64
C LYS A 187 -10.18 7.20 41.63
N VAL A 188 -9.45 6.15 41.28
CA VAL A 188 -9.92 5.10 40.36
C VAL A 188 -11.07 4.32 41.01
N VAL A 189 -12.26 4.43 40.43
CA VAL A 189 -13.48 3.67 40.76
C VAL A 189 -13.54 2.35 40.01
N LYS A 190 -13.13 2.39 38.75
CA LYS A 190 -13.12 1.20 37.90
C LYS A 190 -11.92 1.27 36.96
N ARG A 191 -11.24 0.15 36.78
CA ARG A 191 -10.21 -0.03 35.74
C ARG A 191 -10.64 -1.14 34.78
N VAL A 192 -10.39 -0.94 33.50
CA VAL A 192 -10.64 -1.94 32.45
C VAL A 192 -9.29 -2.59 32.12
N GLU A 193 -9.18 -3.88 32.41
CA GLU A 193 -7.99 -4.66 32.10
C GLU A 193 -8.11 -5.28 30.70
N PRO A 194 -6.99 -5.52 29.99
CA PRO A 194 -7.00 -6.23 28.72
C PRO A 194 -7.62 -7.62 28.85
N GLU A 195 -8.64 -7.91 28.02
CA GLU A 195 -9.41 -9.15 28.04
C GLU A 195 -9.03 -10.05 26.86
N PRO A 196 -8.32 -11.19 27.08
CA PRO A 196 -8.10 -12.17 26.02
C PRO A 196 -9.40 -12.91 25.70
N VAL A 197 -9.72 -13.02 24.40
CA VAL A 197 -10.95 -13.71 23.94
C VAL A 197 -10.67 -15.18 23.65
N ARG A 198 -9.62 -15.46 22.85
CA ARG A 198 -9.22 -16.82 22.47
C ARG A 198 -7.86 -16.86 21.78
N GLN A 199 -7.24 -18.04 21.76
CA GLN A 199 -6.16 -18.37 20.85
C GLN A 199 -6.77 -18.72 19.49
N VAL A 200 -6.40 -18.01 18.43
CA VAL A 200 -6.91 -18.20 17.08
C VAL A 200 -5.98 -19.05 16.23
N ILE A 201 -4.68 -18.74 16.29
CA ILE A 201 -3.59 -19.47 15.63
C ILE A 201 -2.46 -19.67 16.64
N SER A 202 -1.61 -20.63 16.38
CA SER A 202 -0.43 -20.87 17.23
C SER A 202 0.54 -19.68 17.19
N LYS A 203 1.31 -19.55 18.27
CA LYS A 203 2.39 -18.55 18.33
C LYS A 203 3.42 -18.73 17.21
N ALA A 204 3.69 -19.97 16.81
CA ALA A 204 4.59 -20.28 15.72
C ALA A 204 4.09 -19.72 14.40
N THR A 205 2.83 -20.01 14.05
CA THR A 205 2.16 -19.49 12.84
C THR A 205 2.09 -17.97 12.85
N ALA A 206 1.74 -17.36 13.99
CA ALA A 206 1.66 -15.90 14.12
C ALA A 206 3.00 -15.23 13.81
N ARG A 207 4.10 -15.76 14.34
CA ARG A 207 5.46 -15.25 14.12
C ARG A 207 5.94 -15.47 12.69
N GLU A 208 5.69 -16.65 12.13
CA GLU A 208 6.04 -16.95 10.74
C GLU A 208 5.29 -16.02 9.78
N LEU A 209 4.00 -15.83 9.99
CA LEU A 209 3.19 -14.90 9.20
C LEU A 209 3.66 -13.43 9.37
N ALA A 210 4.05 -13.02 10.57
CA ALA A 210 4.61 -11.68 10.80
C ALA A 210 5.88 -11.42 9.95
N LEU A 211 6.76 -12.41 9.82
CA LEU A 211 7.96 -12.32 8.96
C LEU A 211 7.58 -12.24 7.47
N ILE A 212 6.59 -13.01 7.03
CA ILE A 212 6.09 -12.96 5.65
C ILE A 212 5.48 -11.58 5.36
N LEU A 213 4.68 -11.04 6.29
CA LEU A 213 4.08 -9.70 6.15
C LEU A 213 5.11 -8.57 6.22
N GLU A 214 6.23 -8.76 6.89
CA GLU A 214 7.38 -7.85 6.83
C GLU A 214 7.97 -7.84 5.41
N GLY A 215 8.10 -9.00 4.76
CA GLY A 215 8.51 -9.12 3.36
C GLY A 215 7.62 -8.32 2.41
N VAL A 216 6.31 -8.25 2.66
CA VAL A 216 5.38 -7.41 1.86
C VAL A 216 5.79 -5.93 1.90
N VAL A 217 6.28 -5.44 3.04
CA VAL A 217 6.72 -4.05 3.20
C VAL A 217 8.13 -3.83 2.66
N GLN A 218 9.00 -4.82 2.77
CA GLN A 218 10.38 -4.72 2.28
C GLN A 218 10.48 -4.89 0.76
N ASN A 219 9.82 -5.90 0.20
CA ASN A 219 10.02 -6.36 -1.17
C ASN A 219 8.74 -6.29 -2.02
N GLY A 220 7.57 -6.24 -1.38
CA GLY A 220 6.27 -6.43 -2.01
C GLY A 220 5.48 -5.14 -2.25
N THR A 221 4.16 -5.27 -2.27
CA THR A 221 3.20 -4.19 -2.57
C THR A 221 3.09 -3.13 -1.47
N GLY A 222 3.70 -3.36 -0.31
CA GLY A 222 3.61 -2.50 0.88
C GLY A 222 4.77 -1.53 1.08
N GLN A 223 5.69 -1.38 0.15
CA GLN A 223 6.95 -0.62 0.32
C GLN A 223 6.75 0.83 0.80
N ASN A 224 5.65 1.49 0.45
CA ASN A 224 5.37 2.85 0.91
C ASN A 224 5.01 2.93 2.42
N ALA A 225 4.81 1.80 3.10
CA ALA A 225 4.65 1.73 4.54
C ALA A 225 5.98 1.51 5.29
N TYR A 226 7.10 1.40 4.58
CA TYR A 226 8.41 1.22 5.18
C TYR A 226 8.78 2.42 6.07
N ILE A 227 9.27 2.13 7.29
CA ILE A 227 9.73 3.12 8.26
C ILE A 227 11.19 2.80 8.57
N GLU A 228 12.09 3.72 8.27
CA GLU A 228 13.52 3.56 8.55
C GLU A 228 13.74 3.32 10.06
N GLY A 229 14.47 2.26 10.37
CA GLY A 229 14.79 1.87 11.76
C GLY A 229 13.70 1.06 12.46
N TYR A 230 12.57 0.75 11.81
CA TYR A 230 11.54 -0.13 12.35
C TYR A 230 11.20 -1.26 11.38
N ARG A 231 11.03 -2.45 11.91
CA ARG A 231 10.53 -3.60 11.16
C ARG A 231 9.01 -3.48 11.07
N VAL A 232 8.46 -3.26 9.89
CA VAL A 232 7.03 -3.08 9.66
C VAL A 232 6.46 -4.28 8.94
N ALA A 233 5.42 -4.89 9.49
CA ALA A 233 4.64 -5.95 8.87
C ALA A 233 3.27 -5.42 8.45
N GLY A 234 2.79 -5.74 7.24
CA GLY A 234 1.47 -5.26 6.82
C GLY A 234 1.06 -5.71 5.43
N LYS A 235 -0.14 -5.27 5.04
CA LYS A 235 -0.75 -5.65 3.77
C LYS A 235 -1.58 -4.51 3.20
N THR A 236 -1.46 -4.31 1.90
CA THR A 236 -2.29 -3.40 1.11
C THR A 236 -3.63 -4.04 0.75
N GLY A 237 -4.68 -3.25 0.67
CA GLY A 237 -5.98 -3.59 0.12
C GLY A 237 -6.43 -2.59 -0.92
N THR A 238 -7.11 -3.06 -1.94
CA THR A 238 -7.82 -2.25 -2.92
C THR A 238 -8.99 -3.09 -3.41
N ALA A 239 -10.20 -2.68 -3.09
CA ALA A 239 -11.42 -3.36 -3.46
C ALA A 239 -12.36 -2.39 -4.17
N GLN A 240 -13.11 -2.86 -5.18
CA GLN A 240 -14.19 -2.06 -5.76
C GLN A 240 -15.32 -1.89 -4.75
N LYS A 241 -15.98 -0.76 -4.78
CA LYS A 241 -17.14 -0.51 -3.92
C LYS A 241 -18.35 -1.28 -4.42
N ILE A 242 -19.07 -1.87 -3.47
CA ILE A 242 -20.34 -2.55 -3.76
C ILE A 242 -21.41 -1.50 -4.05
N SER A 243 -22.18 -1.70 -5.12
CA SER A 243 -23.34 -0.86 -5.42
C SER A 243 -24.52 -1.23 -4.51
N PRO A 244 -25.31 -0.26 -4.02
CA PRO A 244 -26.55 -0.53 -3.29
C PRO A 244 -27.58 -1.37 -4.09
N SER A 245 -27.49 -1.33 -5.43
CA SER A 245 -28.32 -2.12 -6.34
C SER A 245 -27.76 -3.49 -6.68
N GLY A 246 -26.62 -3.88 -6.08
CA GLY A 246 -25.86 -5.09 -6.39
C GLY A 246 -24.77 -4.87 -7.41
N GLY A 247 -23.77 -5.77 -7.43
CA GLY A 247 -22.56 -5.61 -8.24
C GLY A 247 -21.61 -4.54 -7.71
N TYR A 248 -20.74 -4.01 -8.58
CA TYR A 248 -19.71 -3.04 -8.21
C TYR A 248 -19.94 -1.69 -8.89
N LEU A 249 -19.61 -0.61 -8.16
CA LEU A 249 -19.61 0.74 -8.73
C LEU A 249 -18.40 0.90 -9.69
N PRO A 250 -18.61 1.43 -10.88
CA PRO A 250 -17.52 1.63 -11.82
C PRO A 250 -16.56 2.72 -11.30
N ASN A 251 -15.26 2.43 -11.35
CA ASN A 251 -14.18 3.35 -10.94
C ASN A 251 -14.22 3.85 -9.48
N GLU A 252 -15.01 3.24 -8.62
CA GLU A 252 -15.01 3.53 -7.19
C GLU A 252 -14.35 2.39 -6.40
N TYR A 253 -13.42 2.73 -5.53
CA TYR A 253 -12.61 1.79 -4.77
C TYR A 253 -12.54 2.17 -3.29
N VAL A 254 -12.30 1.17 -2.45
CA VAL A 254 -11.83 1.36 -1.08
C VAL A 254 -10.36 0.95 -1.04
N ALA A 255 -9.51 1.91 -0.73
CA ALA A 255 -8.07 1.70 -0.60
C ALA A 255 -7.70 1.56 0.87
N SER A 256 -6.93 0.57 1.23
CA SER A 256 -6.56 0.34 2.63
C SER A 256 -5.12 -0.14 2.79
N PHE A 257 -4.58 0.07 3.98
CA PHE A 257 -3.37 -0.56 4.48
C PHE A 257 -3.59 -0.92 5.95
N VAL A 258 -3.26 -2.14 6.32
CA VAL A 258 -3.30 -2.62 7.70
C VAL A 258 -1.98 -3.29 8.04
N GLY A 259 -1.47 -3.03 9.24
CA GLY A 259 -0.21 -3.59 9.68
C GLY A 259 0.12 -3.28 11.13
N PHE A 260 1.31 -3.69 11.54
CA PHE A 260 1.82 -3.50 12.89
C PHE A 260 3.35 -3.31 12.88
N ALA A 261 3.86 -2.72 13.93
CA ALA A 261 5.29 -2.52 14.14
C ALA A 261 5.65 -2.45 15.62
N PRO A 262 6.90 -2.87 16.00
CA PRO A 262 7.85 -3.65 15.19
C PRO A 262 7.34 -5.07 14.87
N ALA A 263 7.71 -5.65 13.72
CA ALA A 263 7.21 -6.98 13.29
C ALA A 263 7.60 -8.13 14.24
N ASN A 264 8.77 -8.03 14.87
CA ASN A 264 9.33 -9.05 15.77
C ASN A 264 8.96 -8.85 17.25
N ASN A 265 8.47 -7.68 17.64
CA ASN A 265 7.98 -7.34 18.97
C ASN A 265 6.90 -6.26 18.88
N PRO A 266 5.71 -6.60 18.39
CA PRO A 266 4.66 -5.63 18.06
C PRO A 266 4.25 -4.77 19.26
N ARG A 267 4.20 -3.47 19.05
CA ARG A 267 3.76 -2.49 20.04
C ARG A 267 2.51 -1.75 19.60
N LEU A 268 2.35 -1.58 18.29
CA LEU A 268 1.22 -0.90 17.68
C LEU A 268 0.72 -1.66 16.46
N ALA A 269 -0.59 -1.71 16.31
CA ALA A 269 -1.25 -2.07 15.06
C ALA A 269 -2.10 -0.88 14.58
N CYS A 270 -2.16 -0.68 13.27
CA CYS A 270 -2.89 0.42 12.66
C CYS A 270 -3.56 -0.05 11.37
N ILE A 271 -4.74 0.50 11.10
CA ILE A 271 -5.42 0.40 9.80
C ILE A 271 -5.74 1.80 9.29
N VAL A 272 -5.49 2.02 8.01
CA VAL A 272 -5.92 3.20 7.26
C VAL A 272 -6.85 2.75 6.16
N VAL A 273 -8.05 3.33 6.11
CA VAL A 273 -9.06 3.06 5.07
C VAL A 273 -9.44 4.38 4.43
N ILE A 274 -9.30 4.46 3.11
CA ILE A 274 -9.65 5.62 2.30
C ILE A 274 -10.75 5.19 1.34
N ASP A 275 -11.96 5.72 1.56
CA ASP A 275 -13.13 5.43 0.76
C ASP A 275 -13.18 6.36 -0.46
N ALA A 276 -13.38 5.80 -1.63
CA ALA A 276 -13.45 6.51 -2.92
C ALA A 276 -12.31 7.53 -3.14
N PRO A 277 -11.01 7.12 -3.06
CA PRO A 277 -9.91 8.02 -3.35
C PRO A 277 -10.05 8.61 -4.75
N GLN A 278 -9.89 9.91 -4.86
CA GLN A 278 -9.99 10.62 -6.14
C GLN A 278 -8.65 10.58 -6.88
N GLY A 279 -8.73 10.48 -8.22
CA GLY A 279 -7.56 10.47 -9.08
C GLY A 279 -6.89 9.09 -9.21
N TYR A 280 -5.76 9.07 -9.92
CA TYR A 280 -4.95 7.88 -10.16
C TYR A 280 -3.49 8.17 -9.78
N PRO A 281 -2.80 7.24 -9.08
CA PRO A 281 -3.22 5.89 -8.70
C PRO A 281 -4.04 5.86 -7.38
N TYR A 282 -5.04 4.99 -7.33
CA TYR A 282 -5.97 4.81 -6.19
C TYR A 282 -5.66 3.58 -5.32
N TYR A 283 -4.54 2.93 -5.53
CA TYR A 283 -4.19 1.68 -4.82
C TYR A 283 -3.84 1.93 -3.34
N GLY A 284 -4.22 0.99 -2.46
CA GLY A 284 -3.92 1.07 -1.03
C GLY A 284 -2.43 1.26 -0.71
N GLY A 285 -1.56 0.62 -1.50
CA GLY A 285 -0.11 0.83 -1.40
C GLY A 285 0.35 2.25 -1.75
N THR A 286 -0.44 3.01 -2.51
CA THR A 286 -0.08 4.36 -2.96
C THR A 286 -0.73 5.45 -2.11
N VAL A 287 -1.99 5.25 -1.68
CA VAL A 287 -2.72 6.30 -0.96
C VAL A 287 -2.85 6.02 0.53
N ALA A 288 -3.01 4.76 0.98
CA ALA A 288 -3.17 4.43 2.39
C ALA A 288 -1.85 4.09 3.10
N ALA A 289 -0.93 3.39 2.45
CA ALA A 289 0.36 3.00 3.04
C ALA A 289 1.23 4.20 3.48
N PRO A 290 1.33 5.32 2.73
CA PRO A 290 2.07 6.50 3.20
C PRO A 290 1.45 7.11 4.46
N VAL A 291 0.12 7.17 4.56
CA VAL A 291 -0.59 7.69 5.75
C VAL A 291 -0.33 6.78 6.95
N PHE A 292 -0.42 5.46 6.77
CA PHE A 292 -0.04 4.48 7.79
C PHE A 292 1.40 4.71 8.27
N ARG A 293 2.34 4.89 7.34
CA ARG A 293 3.76 5.12 7.66
C ARG A 293 3.95 6.33 8.56
N GLU A 294 3.35 7.46 8.24
CA GLU A 294 3.46 8.69 9.03
C GLU A 294 2.86 8.51 10.43
N ILE A 295 1.64 7.96 10.53
CA ILE A 295 0.98 7.68 11.81
C ILE A 295 1.85 6.77 12.68
N MET A 296 2.32 5.65 12.11
CA MET A 296 3.10 4.67 12.86
C MET A 296 4.47 5.21 13.27
N ARG A 297 5.15 5.93 12.37
CA ARG A 297 6.45 6.54 12.67
C ARG A 297 6.35 7.49 13.88
N ASP A 298 5.40 8.39 13.85
CA ASP A 298 5.23 9.40 14.90
C ASP A 298 4.78 8.76 16.21
N SER A 299 3.86 7.77 16.14
CA SER A 299 3.39 7.03 17.32
C SER A 299 4.48 6.16 17.96
N LEU A 300 5.30 5.47 17.17
CA LEU A 300 6.41 4.66 17.71
C LEU A 300 7.47 5.54 18.36
N ARG A 301 7.76 6.73 17.79
CA ARG A 301 8.67 7.71 18.40
C ARG A 301 8.12 8.27 19.70
N TYR A 302 6.83 8.64 19.71
CA TYR A 302 6.16 9.14 20.93
C TYR A 302 6.17 8.12 22.06
N LEU A 303 6.02 6.84 21.75
CA LEU A 303 6.08 5.74 22.71
C LEU A 303 7.51 5.27 23.02
N GLU A 304 8.52 6.00 22.53
CA GLU A 304 9.94 5.71 22.72
C GLU A 304 10.32 4.25 22.38
N VAL A 305 9.63 3.67 21.37
CA VAL A 305 9.95 2.32 20.90
C VAL A 305 11.36 2.35 20.28
N PRO A 306 12.29 1.52 20.74
CA PRO A 306 13.66 1.54 20.26
C PRO A 306 13.73 1.24 18.74
N LEU A 307 14.58 1.99 18.05
CA LEU A 307 14.92 1.69 16.66
C LEU A 307 15.57 0.29 16.58
N GLN A 308 15.08 -0.52 15.66
CA GLN A 308 15.59 -1.86 15.41
C GLN A 308 16.30 -1.87 14.06
N GLY A 309 17.56 -2.27 14.06
CA GLY A 309 18.32 -2.42 12.81
C GLY A 309 19.09 -1.19 12.36
N VAL A 310 19.39 -0.25 13.27
CA VAL A 310 20.68 0.44 13.15
C VAL A 310 21.72 -0.63 13.59
N PRO A 311 22.58 -1.14 12.68
CA PRO A 311 23.74 -1.90 13.13
C PRO A 311 24.41 -1.01 14.20
N LYS A 312 24.72 -1.55 15.39
CA LYS A 312 25.72 -0.93 16.24
C LYS A 312 26.91 -0.68 15.33
N VAL A 313 27.11 0.57 14.93
CA VAL A 313 28.35 0.97 14.32
C VAL A 313 29.38 0.70 15.39
N GLU A 314 30.00 -0.47 15.33
CA GLU A 314 31.34 -0.61 15.93
C GLU A 314 32.12 0.56 15.34
N LYS A 315 32.68 1.38 16.22
CA LYS A 315 33.55 2.50 15.86
C LYS A 315 34.76 1.91 15.10
N GLY A 316 34.57 1.74 13.82
CA GLY A 316 35.52 1.24 12.87
C GLY A 316 35.07 1.70 11.50
N GLU A 317 35.65 2.80 11.00
CA GLU A 317 35.53 3.37 9.67
C GLU A 317 34.12 3.82 9.25
N THR A 318 33.84 5.09 9.41
CA THR A 318 32.78 5.83 8.73
C THR A 318 33.02 5.77 7.22
N LYS A 319 32.46 4.76 6.56
CA LYS A 319 32.37 4.78 5.08
C LYS A 319 31.30 5.82 4.74
N GLU A 320 31.75 7.00 4.28
CA GLU A 320 30.88 8.08 3.81
C GLU A 320 29.87 7.52 2.81
N THR A 321 28.58 7.63 3.16
CA THR A 321 27.50 7.34 2.21
C THR A 321 27.09 8.66 1.56
N VAL A 322 26.87 8.62 0.24
CA VAL A 322 26.44 9.75 -0.57
C VAL A 322 25.11 9.44 -1.24
N SER A 323 24.33 10.47 -1.51
CA SER A 323 23.07 10.31 -2.25
C SER A 323 23.35 10.26 -3.75
N VAL A 324 22.76 9.31 -4.46
CA VAL A 324 22.84 9.25 -5.93
C VAL A 324 22.07 10.44 -6.50
N PRO A 325 22.69 11.30 -7.32
CA PRO A 325 22.00 12.42 -7.94
C PRO A 325 21.02 11.93 -9.02
N ASP A 326 19.99 12.73 -9.30
CA ASP A 326 19.11 12.52 -10.44
C ASP A 326 19.79 13.09 -11.69
N VAL A 327 20.09 12.20 -12.64
CA VAL A 327 20.75 12.56 -13.91
C VAL A 327 19.94 12.14 -15.13
N VAL A 328 18.71 11.68 -14.93
CA VAL A 328 17.80 11.35 -16.04
C VAL A 328 17.42 12.64 -16.77
N ASN A 329 17.41 12.61 -18.09
CA ASN A 329 17.20 13.74 -19.01
C ASN A 329 18.33 14.78 -19.03
N LEU A 330 19.49 14.48 -18.47
CA LEU A 330 20.69 15.32 -18.62
C LEU A 330 21.56 14.81 -19.76
N THR A 331 22.41 15.71 -20.26
CA THR A 331 23.48 15.29 -21.17
C THR A 331 24.50 14.42 -20.43
N LEU A 332 25.24 13.61 -21.17
CA LEU A 332 26.28 12.77 -20.58
C LEU A 332 27.32 13.59 -19.80
N ASP A 333 27.75 14.73 -20.35
CA ASP A 333 28.76 15.60 -19.75
C ASP A 333 28.29 16.24 -18.44
N ASP A 334 27.04 16.72 -18.40
CA ASP A 334 26.44 17.26 -17.18
C ASP A 334 26.30 16.20 -16.10
N ALA A 335 25.82 15.01 -16.47
CA ALA A 335 25.69 13.89 -15.56
C ALA A 335 27.01 13.40 -15.01
N LEU A 336 28.05 13.30 -15.84
CA LEU A 336 29.40 12.95 -15.42
C LEU A 336 29.93 13.92 -14.36
N THR A 337 29.70 15.22 -14.58
CA THR A 337 30.11 16.26 -13.65
C THR A 337 29.38 16.15 -12.31
N ILE A 338 28.06 15.96 -12.32
CA ILE A 338 27.22 15.89 -11.12
C ILE A 338 27.54 14.61 -10.32
N ILE A 339 27.65 13.45 -10.97
CA ILE A 339 27.93 12.16 -10.30
C ILE A 339 29.33 12.18 -9.67
N LYS A 340 30.35 12.67 -10.38
CA LYS A 340 31.71 12.78 -9.86
C LYS A 340 31.82 13.73 -8.66
N ARG A 341 31.08 14.86 -8.66
CA ARG A 341 31.03 15.77 -7.50
C ARG A 341 30.52 15.12 -6.23
N GLN A 342 29.65 14.11 -6.35
CA GLN A 342 29.16 13.31 -5.21
C GLN A 342 30.14 12.18 -4.81
N GLY A 343 31.31 12.10 -5.44
CA GLY A 343 32.30 11.05 -5.15
C GLY A 343 31.85 9.67 -5.61
N LEU A 344 31.04 9.61 -6.67
CA LEU A 344 30.55 8.38 -7.30
C LEU A 344 31.27 8.14 -8.63
N GLU A 345 31.34 6.87 -9.06
CA GLU A 345 31.86 6.48 -10.36
C GLU A 345 30.73 6.38 -11.38
N VAL A 346 31.03 6.51 -12.67
CA VAL A 346 30.05 6.37 -13.75
C VAL A 346 30.42 5.21 -14.66
N GLN A 347 29.42 4.45 -15.05
CA GLN A 347 29.49 3.50 -16.15
C GLN A 347 28.41 3.90 -17.17
N VAL A 348 28.83 4.03 -18.43
CA VAL A 348 27.93 4.43 -19.52
C VAL A 348 27.54 3.18 -20.30
N GLU A 349 26.25 3.01 -20.56
CA GLU A 349 25.70 1.94 -21.40
C GLU A 349 24.78 2.52 -22.49
N GLY A 350 24.90 2.01 -23.69
CA GLY A 350 24.19 2.51 -24.87
C GLY A 350 24.96 3.60 -25.62
N SER A 351 24.33 4.20 -26.60
CA SER A 351 24.84 5.30 -27.44
C SER A 351 23.81 6.43 -27.47
N GLY A 352 24.27 7.69 -27.59
CA GLY A 352 23.44 8.89 -27.61
C GLY A 352 23.90 9.96 -26.63
N ASP A 353 23.21 11.11 -26.65
CA ASP A 353 23.63 12.29 -25.89
C ASP A 353 22.82 12.50 -24.60
N LEU A 354 21.65 11.86 -24.46
CA LEU A 354 20.76 12.04 -23.32
C LEU A 354 20.61 10.74 -22.50
N ILE A 355 20.61 10.90 -21.17
CA ILE A 355 20.38 9.80 -20.23
C ILE A 355 18.88 9.59 -20.09
N TRP A 356 18.39 8.42 -20.49
CA TRP A 356 16.98 8.07 -20.32
C TRP A 356 16.71 7.25 -19.03
N SER A 357 17.75 6.65 -18.45
CA SER A 357 17.64 5.86 -17.21
C SER A 357 18.96 5.80 -16.46
N GLN A 358 18.92 5.53 -15.15
CA GLN A 358 20.08 5.33 -14.30
C GLN A 358 19.86 4.24 -13.26
N ALA A 359 20.94 3.59 -12.84
CA ALA A 359 20.97 2.64 -11.72
C ALA A 359 22.27 2.81 -10.90
N PRO A 360 22.20 2.94 -9.56
CA PRO A 360 21.00 2.99 -8.70
C PRO A 360 20.10 4.20 -8.99
N ARG A 361 18.84 4.11 -8.55
CA ARG A 361 17.88 5.20 -8.72
C ARG A 361 18.34 6.46 -8.02
N ALA A 362 17.90 7.62 -8.54
CA ALA A 362 18.09 8.92 -7.91
C ALA A 362 17.69 8.89 -6.43
N TYR A 363 18.43 9.64 -5.61
CA TYR A 363 18.27 9.78 -4.15
C TYR A 363 18.54 8.52 -3.31
N SER A 364 18.95 7.39 -3.91
CA SER A 364 19.43 6.22 -3.18
C SER A 364 20.71 6.55 -2.41
N LYS A 365 20.83 6.10 -1.16
CA LYS A 365 22.07 6.22 -0.38
C LYS A 365 23.00 5.06 -0.71
N VAL A 366 24.18 5.36 -1.21
CA VAL A 366 25.21 4.40 -1.60
C VAL A 366 26.55 4.76 -0.99
N LYS A 367 27.48 3.83 -0.95
CA LYS A 367 28.87 4.13 -0.51
C LYS A 367 29.55 5.05 -1.52
N LYS A 368 30.38 5.98 -1.02
CA LYS A 368 31.28 6.78 -1.87
C LYS A 368 32.14 5.85 -2.73
N GLY A 369 32.30 6.16 -4.02
CA GLY A 369 32.93 5.27 -5.00
C GLY A 369 31.98 4.23 -5.63
N THR A 370 30.69 4.19 -5.24
CA THR A 370 29.73 3.32 -5.93
C THR A 370 29.56 3.75 -7.38
N LYS A 371 29.52 2.76 -8.27
CA LYS A 371 29.33 2.96 -9.70
C LYS A 371 27.85 3.22 -10.00
N VAL A 372 27.54 4.33 -10.66
CA VAL A 372 26.24 4.66 -11.21
C VAL A 372 26.24 4.34 -12.71
N ILE A 373 25.38 3.44 -13.12
CA ILE A 373 25.20 3.09 -14.52
C ILE A 373 24.19 4.10 -15.11
N VAL A 374 24.57 4.76 -16.18
CA VAL A 374 23.70 5.67 -16.94
C VAL A 374 23.45 5.05 -18.31
N TYR A 375 22.18 4.98 -18.70
CA TYR A 375 21.75 4.41 -19.96
C TYR A 375 21.45 5.55 -20.93
N LEU A 376 22.18 5.58 -22.05
CA LEU A 376 22.00 6.56 -23.11
C LEU A 376 20.93 6.08 -24.10
N SER A 377 20.15 7.04 -24.62
CA SER A 377 19.25 6.84 -25.74
C SER A 377 19.87 7.47 -26.97
N GLU A 378 19.87 6.77 -28.09
CA GLU A 378 20.09 7.41 -29.39
C GLU A 378 18.94 8.37 -29.62
N VAL A 379 19.23 9.65 -29.63
CA VAL A 379 18.32 10.63 -30.24
C VAL A 379 18.35 10.32 -31.72
N ASN A 380 17.21 9.87 -32.25
CA ASN A 380 17.06 9.59 -33.67
C ASN A 380 17.34 10.90 -34.45
N GLN A 381 18.57 11.11 -34.91
CA GLN A 381 18.99 12.29 -35.64
C GLN A 381 18.28 12.47 -37.02
N GLN A 382 17.25 11.68 -37.30
CA GLN A 382 16.36 11.89 -38.45
C GLN A 382 15.22 12.87 -38.18
N ALA A 383 15.16 13.51 -37.03
CA ALA A 383 14.08 14.46 -36.66
C ALA A 383 14.30 15.91 -37.12
N GLY A 384 15.20 16.17 -38.06
CA GLY A 384 15.56 17.55 -38.48
C GLY A 384 14.59 18.27 -39.40
N GLU A 385 13.59 17.61 -39.99
CA GLU A 385 12.70 18.22 -41.01
C GLU A 385 11.19 18.00 -40.78
N GLU A 386 10.78 17.26 -39.75
CA GLU A 386 9.34 17.11 -39.46
C GLU A 386 8.83 18.29 -38.61
N GLU A 387 7.80 18.95 -39.15
CA GLU A 387 7.03 19.95 -38.41
C GLU A 387 6.05 19.25 -37.46
N VAL A 388 6.08 19.67 -36.20
CA VAL A 388 5.27 19.12 -35.10
C VAL A 388 4.38 20.21 -34.52
N THR A 389 3.11 19.90 -34.31
CA THR A 389 2.16 20.82 -33.69
C THR A 389 2.27 20.75 -32.20
N VAL A 390 2.48 21.88 -31.54
CA VAL A 390 2.56 22.01 -30.09
C VAL A 390 1.18 21.74 -29.47
N PRO A 391 1.04 20.73 -28.58
CA PRO A 391 -0.24 20.40 -27.95
C PRO A 391 -0.61 21.41 -26.85
N ASP A 392 -1.89 21.40 -26.45
CA ASP A 392 -2.34 22.13 -25.27
C ASP A 392 -1.90 21.38 -23.98
N LEU A 393 -1.11 22.10 -23.19
CA LEU A 393 -0.51 21.58 -21.96
C LEU A 393 -1.20 22.14 -20.70
N GLN A 394 -2.15 23.07 -20.82
CA GLN A 394 -2.77 23.74 -19.70
C GLN A 394 -3.43 22.75 -18.71
N GLY A 395 -3.25 22.98 -17.43
CA GLY A 395 -3.81 22.15 -16.35
C GLY A 395 -3.13 20.79 -16.15
N LYS A 396 -2.09 20.46 -16.92
CA LYS A 396 -1.38 19.18 -16.79
C LYS A 396 -0.22 19.28 -15.78
N SER A 397 0.07 18.19 -15.10
CA SER A 397 1.23 18.11 -14.24
C SER A 397 2.54 18.12 -15.04
N MET A 398 3.62 18.56 -14.44
CA MET A 398 4.95 18.59 -15.05
C MET A 398 5.34 17.24 -15.69
N ARG A 399 5.01 16.13 -15.03
CA ARG A 399 5.26 14.77 -15.53
C ARG A 399 4.44 14.44 -16.80
N GLU A 400 3.19 14.86 -16.83
CA GLU A 400 2.32 14.66 -18.00
C GLU A 400 2.80 15.51 -19.17
N VAL A 401 3.16 16.76 -18.92
CA VAL A 401 3.73 17.67 -19.93
C VAL A 401 5.01 17.08 -20.54
N ALA A 402 5.94 16.66 -19.69
CA ALA A 402 7.18 16.03 -20.16
C ALA A 402 6.92 14.80 -21.03
N ARG A 403 5.98 13.94 -20.63
CA ARG A 403 5.62 12.74 -21.41
C ARG A 403 4.96 13.07 -22.75
N ILE A 404 4.09 14.07 -22.77
CA ILE A 404 3.39 14.51 -23.99
C ILE A 404 4.39 15.08 -25.00
N LEU A 405 5.26 15.98 -24.56
CA LEU A 405 6.25 16.63 -25.43
C LEU A 405 7.30 15.62 -25.92
N ALA A 406 7.82 14.75 -25.05
CA ALA A 406 8.77 13.72 -25.45
C ALA A 406 8.21 12.75 -26.51
N LYS A 407 6.90 12.40 -26.43
CA LYS A 407 6.25 11.49 -27.39
C LYS A 407 6.22 12.05 -28.80
N ILE A 408 6.25 13.36 -28.95
CA ILE A 408 6.19 14.08 -30.23
C ILE A 408 7.53 14.74 -30.60
N GLY A 409 8.61 14.39 -29.88
CA GLY A 409 9.95 14.88 -30.21
C GLY A 409 10.21 16.35 -29.82
N LEU A 410 9.46 16.91 -28.86
CA LEU A 410 9.68 18.26 -28.35
C LEU A 410 10.30 18.21 -26.95
N HIS A 411 11.09 19.24 -26.60
CA HIS A 411 11.73 19.37 -25.30
C HIS A 411 10.95 20.31 -24.39
N MET A 412 10.94 20.03 -23.08
CA MET A 412 10.30 20.88 -22.07
C MET A 412 11.35 21.70 -21.33
N GLU A 413 11.12 23.00 -21.21
CA GLU A 413 11.81 23.87 -20.26
C GLU A 413 10.82 24.30 -19.17
N PRO A 414 10.88 23.71 -17.96
CA PRO A 414 9.91 24.01 -16.92
C PRO A 414 10.29 25.28 -16.14
N GLN A 415 9.30 26.11 -15.82
CA GLN A 415 9.43 27.26 -14.91
C GLN A 415 8.37 27.18 -13.82
N GLY A 416 8.76 27.22 -12.54
CA GLY A 416 7.85 27.13 -11.40
C GLY A 416 7.49 25.69 -11.00
N TYR A 417 6.34 25.52 -10.31
CA TYR A 417 5.86 24.23 -9.80
C TYR A 417 4.33 24.16 -9.80
N GLY A 418 3.76 22.94 -9.84
CA GLY A 418 2.32 22.71 -9.82
C GLY A 418 1.78 22.23 -11.16
N LEU A 419 0.72 22.87 -11.66
CA LEU A 419 0.10 22.56 -12.95
C LEU A 419 0.52 23.59 -14.01
N ALA A 420 0.60 23.16 -15.28
CA ALA A 420 0.92 24.04 -16.39
C ALA A 420 -0.12 25.15 -16.52
N ALA A 421 0.31 26.40 -16.35
CA ALA A 421 -0.52 27.59 -16.39
C ALA A 421 -0.39 28.32 -17.75
N LYS A 422 0.85 28.35 -18.28
CA LYS A 422 1.14 28.95 -19.59
C LYS A 422 2.19 28.13 -20.33
N GLN A 423 2.22 28.26 -21.63
CA GLN A 423 3.25 27.65 -22.48
C GLN A 423 3.66 28.57 -23.62
N ASN A 424 4.90 28.44 -24.05
CA ASN A 424 5.42 29.11 -25.25
C ASN A 424 6.38 28.15 -25.97
N PRO A 425 6.11 27.78 -27.26
CA PRO A 425 5.05 28.29 -28.13
C PRO A 425 3.61 27.94 -27.69
N ALA A 426 2.66 28.73 -28.19
CA ALA A 426 1.23 28.54 -27.88
C ALA A 426 0.70 27.20 -28.42
N PRO A 427 -0.40 26.66 -27.83
CA PRO A 427 -1.07 25.48 -28.38
C PRO A 427 -1.44 25.67 -29.86
N GLY A 428 -1.19 24.66 -30.68
CA GLY A 428 -1.43 24.71 -32.11
C GLY A 428 -0.30 25.33 -32.94
N ALA A 429 0.72 25.90 -32.34
CA ALA A 429 1.90 26.38 -33.07
C ALA A 429 2.64 25.22 -33.74
N VAL A 430 3.06 25.41 -34.98
CA VAL A 430 3.87 24.44 -35.72
C VAL A 430 5.34 24.79 -35.53
N VAL A 431 6.12 23.84 -35.01
CA VAL A 431 7.55 23.98 -34.72
C VAL A 431 8.32 22.78 -35.26
N LYS A 432 9.63 22.93 -35.43
CA LYS A 432 10.46 21.78 -35.85
C LYS A 432 10.60 20.79 -34.68
N SER A 433 10.63 19.50 -35.00
CA SER A 433 11.02 18.46 -34.05
C SER A 433 12.35 18.80 -33.39
N GLY A 434 12.47 18.58 -32.05
CA GLY A 434 13.59 19.03 -31.25
C GLY A 434 13.44 20.45 -30.67
N SER A 435 12.38 21.22 -31.03
CA SER A 435 12.15 22.54 -30.45
C SER A 435 11.82 22.49 -28.95
N VAL A 436 12.22 23.55 -28.24
CA VAL A 436 11.94 23.68 -26.80
C VAL A 436 10.59 24.36 -26.59
N VAL A 437 9.77 23.79 -25.70
CA VAL A 437 8.53 24.40 -25.21
C VAL A 437 8.75 24.82 -23.77
N VAL A 438 8.77 26.13 -23.54
CA VAL A 438 8.82 26.71 -22.18
C VAL A 438 7.43 26.57 -21.56
N VAL A 439 7.34 26.00 -20.36
CA VAL A 439 6.07 25.80 -19.65
C VAL A 439 6.17 26.38 -18.24
N GLU A 440 5.35 27.39 -17.98
CA GLU A 440 5.19 27.98 -16.65
C GLU A 440 4.20 27.15 -15.84
N PHE A 441 4.63 26.64 -14.65
CA PHE A 441 3.82 25.90 -13.73
C PHE A 441 3.42 26.77 -12.54
N GLY A 442 2.15 26.76 -12.15
CA GLY A 442 1.59 27.49 -11.03
C GLY A 442 0.83 26.58 -10.07
N PRO A 443 0.46 27.09 -8.85
CA PRO A 443 -0.41 26.35 -7.95
C PRO A 443 -1.73 26.03 -8.65
N ALA A 444 -2.30 24.87 -8.33
CA ALA A 444 -3.63 24.50 -8.84
C ALA A 444 -4.65 25.57 -8.39
N PRO A 445 -5.59 25.99 -9.27
CA PRO A 445 -6.63 26.95 -8.95
C PRO A 445 -7.58 26.46 -7.85
#